data_f6f85545808f1d79b0dfa40ad6deef75
#
_entry.id   f6f85545808f1d79b0dfa40ad6deef75
#
_cell.length_a   1.000
_cell.length_b   1.000
_cell.length_c   1.000
_cell.angle_alpha   90.00
_cell.angle_beta   90.00
_cell.angle_gamma   90.00
#
_symmetry.space_group_name_H-M   'P 1'
#
loop_
_entity.id
_entity.type
_entity.pdbx_description
1 polymer ?
#
loop_
_entity_poly.entity_id
_entity_poly.type
_entity_poly.pdbx_seq_one_letter_code
_entity_poly.pdbx_strand_id
1 'polypeptide(L)'
;MAHYNSTIDLIGNTPLIKLKKASEITGCNILGKAEFLNPGQSIKDRAALNMIITAKKKKINNKLIVEGTGGNTGIGLTVIGNALGYKTIIVMPDNQSVEKINLLKHLGAKIVLTKQLPFSDPNNYIQL
;
A
#
# COMPACT_ATOMS: atom_id res chain seq x y z
N MET A 1 -11.45 0.92 26.40
CA MET A 1 -10.93 0.40 25.13
C MET A 1 -11.16 1.43 24.04
N ALA A 2 -10.18 1.70 23.18
CA ALA A 2 -10.41 2.53 22.01
C ALA A 2 -11.28 1.74 21.00
N HIS A 3 -12.33 2.37 20.48
CA HIS A 3 -13.22 1.80 19.47
C HIS A 3 -13.01 2.57 18.16
N TYR A 4 -12.83 1.85 17.07
CA TYR A 4 -12.64 2.40 15.74
C TYR A 4 -13.77 1.92 14.81
N ASN A 5 -14.26 2.80 13.95
CA ASN A 5 -15.36 2.49 13.03
C ASN A 5 -14.90 1.88 11.71
N SER A 6 -13.64 2.06 11.38
CA SER A 6 -13.06 1.59 10.12
C SER A 6 -11.58 1.24 10.26
N THR A 7 -11.09 0.34 9.42
CA THR A 7 -9.65 0.05 9.29
C THR A 7 -8.84 1.29 8.90
N ILE A 8 -9.45 2.28 8.26
CA ILE A 8 -8.82 3.56 7.91
C ILE A 8 -8.37 4.32 9.15
N ASP A 9 -9.13 4.23 10.25
CA ASP A 9 -8.85 4.92 11.50
C ASP A 9 -7.58 4.39 12.20
N LEU A 10 -7.11 3.22 11.79
CA LEU A 10 -5.88 2.60 12.29
C LEU A 10 -4.63 3.04 11.52
N ILE A 11 -4.77 3.79 10.42
CA ILE A 11 -3.63 4.20 9.61
C ILE A 11 -2.89 5.36 10.28
N GLY A 12 -1.59 5.19 10.43
CA GLY A 12 -0.77 6.17 11.09
C GLY A 12 -0.67 5.96 12.61
N ASN A 13 -0.23 6.99 13.32
CA ASN A 13 0.05 6.95 14.76
C ASN A 13 0.89 5.74 15.20
N THR A 14 1.68 5.18 14.28
CA THR A 14 2.53 4.04 14.54
C THR A 14 3.60 4.39 15.57
N PRO A 15 3.91 3.49 16.53
CA PRO A 15 4.86 3.78 17.58
C PRO A 15 6.31 3.81 17.08
N LEU A 16 7.17 4.46 17.86
CA LEU A 16 8.61 4.31 17.76
C LEU A 16 9.06 3.19 18.69
N ILE A 17 9.85 2.26 18.17
CA ILE A 17 10.38 1.12 18.90
C ILE A 17 11.89 1.23 18.99
N LYS A 18 12.46 1.15 20.19
CA LYS A 18 13.91 1.09 20.34
C LYS A 18 14.46 -0.23 19.81
N LEU A 19 15.35 -0.15 18.84
CA LEU A 19 16.07 -1.27 18.27
C LEU A 19 17.25 -1.61 19.20
N LYS A 20 16.99 -2.44 20.19
CA LYS A 20 17.91 -2.71 21.31
C LYS A 20 19.30 -3.12 20.82
N LYS A 21 19.40 -4.19 20.01
CA LYS A 21 20.68 -4.72 19.53
C LYS A 21 21.48 -3.71 18.70
N ALA A 22 20.81 -2.99 17.79
CA ALA A 22 21.45 -1.95 16.98
C ALA A 22 21.96 -0.79 17.85
N SER A 23 21.16 -0.41 18.87
CA SER A 23 21.57 0.63 19.83
C SER A 23 22.77 0.23 20.68
N GLU A 24 22.83 -1.03 21.11
CA GLU A 24 23.94 -1.57 21.89
C GLU A 24 25.25 -1.61 21.05
N ILE A 25 25.18 -2.07 19.82
CA ILE A 25 26.35 -2.17 18.92
C ILE A 25 26.92 -0.80 18.59
N THR A 26 26.08 0.19 18.39
CA THR A 26 26.49 1.52 17.92
C THR A 26 26.72 2.52 19.06
N GLY A 27 26.29 2.22 20.27
CA GLY A 27 26.28 3.19 21.38
C GLY A 27 25.28 4.33 21.22
N CYS A 28 24.38 4.26 20.22
CA CYS A 28 23.39 5.28 19.89
C CYS A 28 21.97 4.82 20.23
N ASN A 29 21.04 5.77 20.45
CA ASN A 29 19.61 5.46 20.51
C ASN A 29 19.06 5.32 19.08
N ILE A 30 18.92 4.09 18.61
CA ILE A 30 18.33 3.79 17.30
C ILE A 30 16.85 3.41 17.49
N LEU A 31 15.97 4.17 16.85
CA LEU A 31 14.52 3.99 16.91
C LEU A 31 13.98 3.59 15.54
N GLY A 32 13.14 2.57 15.50
CA GLY A 32 12.40 2.16 14.30
C GLY A 32 10.95 2.63 14.37
N LYS A 33 10.47 3.29 13.33
CA LYS A 33 9.06 3.62 13.16
C LYS A 33 8.30 2.37 12.71
N ALA A 34 7.34 1.88 13.50
CA ALA A 34 6.68 0.60 13.28
C ALA A 34 5.58 0.69 12.21
N GLU A 35 5.93 1.05 10.99
CA GLU A 35 4.98 1.22 9.87
C GLU A 35 4.29 -0.08 9.44
N PHE A 36 4.84 -1.24 9.81
CA PHE A 36 4.20 -2.55 9.62
C PHE A 36 2.91 -2.75 10.43
N LEU A 37 2.62 -1.86 11.38
CA LEU A 37 1.37 -1.87 12.15
C LEU A 37 0.21 -1.18 11.43
N ASN A 38 0.43 -0.54 10.29
CA ASN A 38 -0.66 -0.09 9.44
C ASN A 38 -1.45 -1.30 8.89
N PRO A 39 -2.74 -1.17 8.57
CA PRO A 39 -3.58 -2.26 8.03
C PRO A 39 -3.03 -2.96 6.79
N GLY A 40 -2.41 -2.24 5.86
CA GLY A 40 -1.70 -2.80 4.70
C GLY A 40 -0.23 -3.12 4.96
N GLN A 41 0.19 -3.08 6.23
CA GLN A 41 1.51 -3.47 6.74
C GLN A 41 2.68 -2.64 6.21
N SER A 42 2.43 -1.39 5.80
CA SER A 42 3.51 -0.53 5.34
C SER A 42 3.19 0.97 5.45
N ILE A 43 4.23 1.80 5.27
CA ILE A 43 4.09 3.25 5.17
C ILE A 43 3.21 3.68 3.96
N LYS A 44 3.01 2.80 2.97
CA LYS A 44 2.23 3.13 1.77
C LYS A 44 0.74 3.34 2.06
N ASP A 45 0.24 2.82 3.16
CA ASP A 45 -1.14 3.07 3.60
C ASP A 45 -1.40 4.56 3.80
N ARG A 46 -0.41 5.29 4.33
CA ARG A 46 -0.51 6.76 4.50
C ARG A 46 -0.68 7.48 3.16
N ALA A 47 0.14 7.11 2.17
CA ALA A 47 0.07 7.69 0.84
C ALA A 47 -1.23 7.33 0.14
N ALA A 48 -1.62 6.05 0.17
CA ALA A 48 -2.84 5.54 -0.43
C ALA A 48 -4.09 6.23 0.15
N LEU A 49 -4.15 6.40 1.48
CA LEU A 49 -5.24 7.10 2.15
C LEU A 49 -5.36 8.54 1.64
N ASN A 50 -4.24 9.27 1.59
CA ASN A 50 -4.25 10.65 1.16
C ASN A 50 -4.62 10.80 -0.33
N MET A 51 -4.18 9.89 -1.19
CA MET A 51 -4.55 9.85 -2.61
C MET A 51 -6.07 9.73 -2.77
N ILE A 52 -6.70 8.76 -2.10
CA ILE A 52 -8.13 8.51 -2.22
C ILE A 52 -8.96 9.66 -1.62
N ILE A 53 -8.56 10.18 -0.44
CA ILE A 53 -9.23 11.33 0.17
C ILE A 53 -9.13 12.57 -0.73
N THR A 54 -7.97 12.80 -1.35
CA THR A 54 -7.76 13.93 -2.25
C THR A 54 -8.61 13.80 -3.53
N ALA A 55 -8.66 12.60 -4.12
CA ALA A 55 -9.53 12.31 -5.25
C ALA A 55 -11.01 12.57 -4.93
N LYS A 56 -11.45 12.13 -3.73
CA LYS A 56 -12.81 12.38 -3.25
C LYS A 56 -13.10 13.88 -3.07
N LYS A 57 -12.16 14.64 -2.50
CA LYS A 57 -12.30 16.11 -2.37
C LYS A 57 -12.39 16.81 -3.73
N LYS A 58 -11.67 16.32 -4.73
CA LYS A 58 -11.74 16.80 -6.12
C LYS A 58 -12.99 16.33 -6.87
N LYS A 59 -13.95 15.68 -6.20
CA LYS A 59 -15.21 15.15 -6.77
C LYS A 59 -14.97 14.14 -7.91
N ILE A 60 -13.87 13.41 -7.88
CA ILE A 60 -13.64 12.29 -8.78
C ILE A 60 -14.53 11.14 -8.31
N ASN A 61 -15.68 10.98 -8.95
CA ASN A 61 -16.74 10.07 -8.51
C ASN A 61 -16.58 8.64 -9.01
N ASN A 62 -15.57 8.37 -9.84
CA ASN A 62 -15.28 7.00 -10.27
C ASN A 62 -14.79 6.18 -9.06
N LYS A 63 -15.49 5.08 -8.78
CA LYS A 63 -15.13 4.16 -7.69
C LYS A 63 -14.19 3.02 -8.15
N LEU A 64 -13.38 3.29 -9.15
CA LEU A 64 -12.37 2.40 -9.66
C LEU A 64 -10.99 3.05 -9.49
N ILE A 65 -10.09 2.32 -8.83
CA ILE A 65 -8.67 2.68 -8.69
C ILE A 65 -7.89 1.79 -9.65
N VAL A 66 -7.07 2.39 -10.49
CA VAL A 66 -6.11 1.68 -11.35
C VAL A 66 -4.72 2.16 -11.00
N GLU A 67 -3.81 1.23 -10.74
CA GLU A 67 -2.44 1.57 -10.33
C GLU A 67 -1.43 0.59 -10.90
N GLY A 68 -0.39 1.14 -11.52
CA GLY A 68 0.80 0.40 -11.97
C GLY A 68 1.82 0.28 -10.84
N THR A 69 1.87 -0.85 -10.15
CA THR A 69 2.78 -1.02 -9.01
C THR A 69 3.15 -2.47 -8.76
N GLY A 70 4.42 -2.71 -8.46
CA GLY A 70 4.91 -4.03 -8.04
C GLY A 70 4.90 -4.26 -6.52
N GLY A 71 4.29 -3.38 -5.71
CA GLY A 71 4.54 -3.43 -4.28
C GLY A 71 3.43 -2.94 -3.35
N ASN A 72 3.88 -2.44 -2.22
CA ASN A 72 3.03 -2.07 -1.08
C ASN A 72 2.02 -0.95 -1.37
N THR A 73 2.26 -0.12 -2.40
CA THR A 73 1.30 0.90 -2.83
C THR A 73 -0.02 0.26 -3.27
N GLY A 74 0.05 -0.82 -4.07
CA GLY A 74 -1.13 -1.57 -4.48
C GLY A 74 -1.88 -2.20 -3.30
N ILE A 75 -1.14 -2.73 -2.32
CA ILE A 75 -1.74 -3.29 -1.09
C ILE A 75 -2.49 -2.19 -0.33
N GLY A 76 -1.84 -1.05 -0.06
CA GLY A 76 -2.46 0.07 0.63
C GLY A 76 -3.70 0.61 -0.09
N LEU A 77 -3.62 0.82 -1.41
CA LEU A 77 -4.75 1.26 -2.23
C LEU A 77 -5.91 0.27 -2.21
N THR A 78 -5.62 -1.05 -2.20
CA THR A 78 -6.65 -2.08 -2.14
C THR A 78 -7.34 -2.12 -0.78
N VAL A 79 -6.57 -2.11 0.32
CA VAL A 79 -7.13 -2.13 1.68
C VAL A 79 -8.03 -0.92 1.91
N ILE A 80 -7.53 0.28 1.58
CA ILE A 80 -8.27 1.52 1.80
C ILE A 80 -9.43 1.67 0.81
N GLY A 81 -9.20 1.26 -0.45
CA GLY A 81 -10.23 1.23 -1.47
C GLY A 81 -11.42 0.39 -1.03
N ASN A 82 -11.19 -0.82 -0.53
CA ASN A 82 -12.24 -1.69 0.00
C ASN A 82 -13.02 -1.02 1.13
N ALA A 83 -12.32 -0.42 2.10
CA ALA A 83 -12.96 0.26 3.23
C ALA A 83 -13.84 1.46 2.80
N LEU A 84 -13.54 2.07 1.64
CA LEU A 84 -14.26 3.22 1.07
C LEU A 84 -15.20 2.84 -0.08
N GLY A 85 -15.35 1.56 -0.40
CA GLY A 85 -16.24 1.05 -1.45
C GLY A 85 -15.72 1.28 -2.87
N TYR A 86 -14.40 1.33 -3.07
CA TYR A 86 -13.75 1.34 -4.37
C TYR A 86 -13.37 -0.07 -4.80
N LYS A 87 -13.38 -0.31 -6.12
CA LYS A 87 -12.73 -1.46 -6.74
C LYS A 87 -11.31 -1.10 -7.13
N THR A 88 -10.40 -2.07 -7.11
CA THR A 88 -9.00 -1.85 -7.48
C THR A 88 -8.56 -2.78 -8.60
N ILE A 89 -7.82 -2.23 -9.55
CA ILE A 89 -7.08 -2.95 -10.59
C ILE A 89 -5.61 -2.61 -10.38
N ILE A 90 -4.81 -3.63 -10.15
CA ILE A 90 -3.36 -3.48 -9.98
C ILE A 90 -2.67 -4.08 -11.18
N VAL A 91 -1.95 -3.24 -11.91
CA VAL A 91 -1.08 -3.64 -13.02
C VAL A 91 0.32 -3.86 -12.47
N MET A 92 0.89 -5.03 -12.67
CA MET A 92 2.18 -5.36 -12.08
C MET A 92 2.99 -6.30 -12.97
N PRO A 93 4.34 -6.25 -12.90
CA PRO A 93 5.16 -7.16 -13.66
C PRO A 93 5.04 -8.59 -13.14
N ASP A 94 5.14 -9.56 -14.04
CA ASP A 94 4.94 -10.99 -13.80
C ASP A 94 6.03 -11.64 -12.94
N ASN A 95 7.15 -10.96 -12.73
CA ASN A 95 8.26 -11.40 -11.87
C ASN A 95 8.09 -11.05 -10.38
N GLN A 96 6.93 -10.54 -9.98
CA GLN A 96 6.65 -10.28 -8.56
C GLN A 96 6.42 -11.59 -7.80
N SER A 97 6.67 -11.54 -6.48
CA SER A 97 6.49 -12.72 -5.64
C SER A 97 5.02 -13.20 -5.66
N VAL A 98 4.87 -14.51 -5.68
CA VAL A 98 3.54 -15.17 -5.68
C VAL A 98 2.72 -14.78 -4.46
N GLU A 99 3.38 -14.56 -3.32
CA GLU A 99 2.76 -14.15 -2.05
C GLU A 99 2.08 -12.79 -2.20
N LYS A 100 2.75 -11.81 -2.84
CA LYS A 100 2.17 -10.47 -3.08
C LYS A 100 0.98 -10.53 -4.02
N ILE A 101 1.10 -11.30 -5.09
CA ILE A 101 0.01 -11.51 -6.06
C ILE A 101 -1.20 -12.13 -5.36
N ASN A 102 -0.95 -13.18 -4.56
CA ASN A 102 -2.01 -13.86 -3.83
C ASN A 102 -2.65 -12.96 -2.76
N LEU A 103 -1.85 -12.19 -2.02
CA LEU A 103 -2.36 -11.23 -1.05
C LEU A 103 -3.30 -10.21 -1.70
N LEU A 104 -2.90 -9.61 -2.81
CA LEU A 104 -3.74 -8.65 -3.54
C LEU A 104 -5.03 -9.27 -4.05
N LYS A 105 -4.98 -10.51 -4.56
CA LYS A 105 -6.17 -11.27 -4.98
C LYS A 105 -7.11 -11.53 -3.79
N HIS A 106 -6.58 -11.97 -2.65
CA HIS A 106 -7.37 -12.20 -1.43
C HIS A 106 -7.99 -10.91 -0.88
N LEU A 107 -7.32 -9.79 -1.05
CA LEU A 107 -7.87 -8.46 -0.75
C LEU A 107 -8.93 -8.01 -1.77
N GLY A 108 -9.18 -8.76 -2.84
CA GLY A 108 -10.21 -8.47 -3.83
C GLY A 108 -9.76 -7.57 -4.99
N ALA A 109 -8.47 -7.29 -5.13
CA ALA A 109 -7.96 -6.57 -6.30
C ALA A 109 -8.00 -7.43 -7.56
N LYS A 110 -8.38 -6.84 -8.70
CA LYS A 110 -8.14 -7.44 -10.01
C LYS A 110 -6.68 -7.22 -10.37
N ILE A 111 -5.96 -8.30 -10.69
CA ILE A 111 -4.55 -8.23 -11.07
C ILE A 111 -4.42 -8.36 -12.59
N VAL A 112 -3.63 -7.46 -13.17
CA VAL A 112 -3.18 -7.53 -14.56
C VAL A 112 -1.67 -7.72 -14.55
N LEU A 113 -1.20 -8.89 -14.98
CA LEU A 113 0.23 -9.17 -15.08
C LEU A 113 0.73 -8.76 -16.45
N THR A 114 1.89 -8.12 -16.48
CA THR A 114 2.60 -7.71 -17.70
C THR A 114 4.03 -8.22 -17.65
N LYS A 115 4.69 -8.23 -18.79
CA LYS A 115 6.13 -8.52 -18.81
C LYS A 115 6.91 -7.43 -18.07
N GLN A 116 7.99 -7.83 -17.41
CA GLN A 116 8.95 -6.86 -16.87
C GLN A 116 9.69 -6.21 -18.04
N LEU A 117 9.47 -4.93 -18.25
CA LEU A 117 10.10 -4.13 -19.30
C LEU A 117 10.80 -2.91 -18.69
N PRO A 118 11.81 -2.33 -19.34
CA PRO A 118 12.41 -1.07 -18.94
C PRO A 118 11.37 0.05 -18.82
N PHE A 119 11.59 1.01 -17.93
CA PHE A 119 10.66 2.14 -17.75
C PHE A 119 10.42 2.97 -19.03
N SER A 120 11.41 3.00 -19.93
CA SER A 120 11.30 3.68 -21.24
C SER A 120 10.43 2.95 -22.26
N ASP A 121 10.05 1.70 -22.01
CA ASP A 121 9.20 0.93 -22.90
C ASP A 121 7.72 1.34 -22.72
N PRO A 122 6.99 1.66 -23.80
CA PRO A 122 5.58 2.07 -23.69
C PRO A 122 4.66 0.97 -23.14
N ASN A 123 5.09 -0.29 -23.16
CA ASN A 123 4.36 -1.41 -22.57
C ASN A 123 4.79 -1.72 -21.13
N ASN A 124 5.61 -0.85 -20.50
CA ASN A 124 5.94 -0.99 -19.09
C ASN A 124 4.66 -0.82 -18.24
N TYR A 125 4.54 -1.61 -17.18
CA TYR A 125 3.34 -1.66 -16.31
C TYR A 125 2.94 -0.30 -15.69
N ILE A 126 3.83 0.68 -15.68
CA ILE A 126 3.55 2.05 -15.22
C ILE A 126 2.98 2.91 -16.36
N GLN A 127 3.24 2.54 -17.60
CA GLN A 127 2.81 3.28 -18.80
C GLN A 127 1.43 2.81 -19.33
N LEU A 128 1.00 1.62 -18.92
CA LEU A 128 -0.29 1.02 -19.26
C LEU A 128 -1.42 1.57 -18.40
#